data_e8405ffd1b161500489e28f8c495b262
#
_entry.id   e8405ffd1b161500489e28f8c495b262
#
_cell.length_a   1.000
_cell.length_b   1.000
_cell.length_c   1.000
_cell.angle_alpha   90.00
_cell.angle_beta   90.00
_cell.angle_gamma   90.00
#
_symmetry.space_group_name_H-M   'P 1'
#
loop_
_entity.id
_entity.type
_entity.pdbx_description
1 polymer ?
#
loop_
_entity_poly.entity_id
_entity_poly.type
_entity_poly.pdbx_seq_one_letter_code
_entity_poly.pdbx_strand_id
1 'polypeptide(L)'
;MARLSVVILNWNGRRHLERYLPSVVEHTTGQAEVVIADNNSTDDSLVWLRINYPDIKVIKLDKNYGFAGGYNRALKHIDSDYYLLLNSDVEVTAGWWQPLVEVLDRESDVAVVAPKLRSATDPAMFEYAGASGGFIDFLGYPFCRGRILSAVERDEGQYDDSRDIFWASGAAMCCRASVFHALGGFDEDFFAHMEEIDLQWRMQLSGWRIVVEPRSTVYHLGGGTLPPSSMKVFLNHRNNLAMLYKCATPWQRLAVAVIRPFADGVEALGYLLTLHPHKAWAIVRAWGQFLVWHRSLAHKRKAIRRTHSVRGIYRHSIVLRYLFGARSFKNMM
;
A
#
# COMPACT_ATOMS: atom_id res chain seq x y z
N MET A 1 19.89 0.21 -19.62
CA MET A 1 19.23 0.53 -18.35
C MET A 1 17.75 0.75 -18.67
N ALA A 2 16.86 0.00 -18.05
CA ALA A 2 15.42 0.20 -18.25
C ALA A 2 15.00 1.50 -17.55
N ARG A 3 14.09 2.24 -18.16
CA ARG A 3 13.56 3.46 -17.56
C ARG A 3 12.59 3.15 -16.42
N LEU A 4 11.83 2.08 -16.57
CA LEU A 4 10.86 1.58 -15.59
C LEU A 4 11.10 0.10 -15.34
N SER A 5 11.16 -0.31 -14.08
CA SER A 5 11.05 -1.72 -13.70
C SER A 5 9.72 -1.98 -12.99
N VAL A 6 8.91 -2.85 -13.59
CA VAL A 6 7.70 -3.42 -12.96
C VAL A 6 8.16 -4.59 -12.10
N VAL A 7 8.08 -4.43 -10.80
CA VAL A 7 8.63 -5.40 -9.83
C VAL A 7 7.49 -6.10 -9.10
N ILE A 8 7.39 -7.40 -9.28
CA ILE A 8 6.40 -8.25 -8.63
C ILE A 8 7.08 -9.04 -7.52
N LEU A 9 6.68 -8.82 -6.27
CA LEU A 9 7.13 -9.61 -5.14
C LEU A 9 6.30 -10.90 -5.05
N ASN A 10 6.96 -12.04 -5.19
CA ASN A 10 6.34 -13.36 -5.14
C ASN A 10 6.71 -14.11 -3.87
N TRP A 11 5.73 -14.71 -3.20
CA TRP A 11 5.92 -15.70 -2.15
C TRP A 11 4.82 -16.74 -2.20
N ASN A 12 5.17 -17.96 -2.66
CA ASN A 12 4.23 -19.07 -2.84
C ASN A 12 3.00 -18.67 -3.68
N GLY A 13 3.24 -17.84 -4.70
CA GLY A 13 2.21 -17.23 -5.53
C GLY A 13 2.01 -17.87 -6.90
N ARG A 14 2.37 -19.16 -7.06
CA ARG A 14 2.31 -19.88 -8.35
C ARG A 14 0.99 -19.65 -9.11
N ARG A 15 -0.14 -19.77 -8.40
CA ARG A 15 -1.48 -19.60 -9.01
C ARG A 15 -1.76 -18.17 -9.46
N HIS A 16 -1.26 -17.18 -8.73
CA HIS A 16 -1.40 -15.77 -9.08
C HIS A 16 -0.53 -15.43 -10.29
N LEU A 17 0.72 -15.87 -10.29
CA LEU A 17 1.62 -15.66 -11.43
C LEU A 17 1.04 -16.32 -12.70
N GLU A 18 0.52 -17.54 -12.62
CA GLU A 18 -0.09 -18.22 -13.76
C GLU A 18 -1.27 -17.45 -14.36
N ARG A 19 -2.08 -16.83 -13.52
CA ARG A 19 -3.28 -16.14 -13.95
C ARG A 19 -3.00 -14.71 -14.43
N TYR A 20 -2.14 -13.96 -13.75
CA TYR A 20 -2.03 -12.51 -13.94
C TYR A 20 -0.74 -12.07 -14.66
N LEU A 21 0.36 -12.81 -14.53
CA LEU A 21 1.62 -12.47 -15.19
C LEU A 21 1.50 -12.37 -16.71
N PRO A 22 0.70 -13.20 -17.43
CA PRO A 22 0.53 -13.05 -18.87
C PRO A 22 0.14 -11.64 -19.30
N SER A 23 -0.84 -11.01 -18.64
CA SER A 23 -1.27 -9.64 -18.97
C SER A 23 -0.16 -8.62 -18.70
N VAL A 24 0.61 -8.80 -17.62
CA VAL A 24 1.71 -7.91 -17.27
C VAL A 24 2.82 -7.99 -18.32
N VAL A 25 3.19 -9.18 -18.78
CA VAL A 25 4.21 -9.36 -19.82
C VAL A 25 3.75 -8.81 -21.15
N GLU A 26 2.51 -9.10 -21.56
CA GLU A 26 1.94 -8.63 -22.83
C GLU A 26 1.88 -7.11 -22.91
N HIS A 27 1.50 -6.45 -21.81
CA HIS A 27 1.25 -5.00 -21.82
C HIS A 27 2.40 -4.16 -21.22
N THR A 28 3.51 -4.81 -20.82
CA THR A 28 4.73 -4.13 -20.36
C THR A 28 5.83 -4.27 -21.40
N THR A 29 5.86 -3.35 -22.37
CA THR A 29 6.78 -3.37 -23.50
C THR A 29 7.56 -2.06 -23.64
N GLY A 30 8.55 -2.02 -24.51
CA GLY A 30 9.31 -0.81 -24.83
C GLY A 30 10.41 -0.54 -23.80
N GLN A 31 10.33 0.59 -23.10
CA GLN A 31 11.33 1.03 -22.11
C GLN A 31 11.07 0.52 -20.69
N ALA A 32 10.16 -0.44 -20.54
CA ALA A 32 9.83 -1.07 -19.26
C ALA A 32 10.27 -2.54 -19.26
N GLU A 33 10.74 -3.02 -18.11
CA GLU A 33 11.07 -4.43 -17.88
C GLU A 33 10.22 -5.01 -16.75
N VAL A 34 9.94 -6.31 -16.82
CA VAL A 34 9.27 -7.06 -15.74
C VAL A 34 10.32 -7.81 -14.95
N VAL A 35 10.29 -7.67 -13.64
CA VAL A 35 11.19 -8.34 -12.70
C VAL A 35 10.36 -9.06 -11.64
N ILE A 36 10.66 -10.35 -11.43
CA ILE A 36 10.08 -11.12 -10.32
C ILE A 36 11.06 -11.15 -9.16
N ALA A 37 10.67 -10.62 -8.02
CA ALA A 37 11.39 -10.74 -6.77
C ALA A 37 10.83 -11.92 -5.96
N ASP A 38 11.49 -13.05 -5.98
CA ASP A 38 11.06 -14.23 -5.24
C ASP A 38 11.52 -14.18 -3.79
N ASN A 39 10.58 -14.09 -2.88
CA ASN A 39 10.79 -13.96 -1.44
C ASN A 39 10.97 -15.31 -0.75
N ASN A 40 11.79 -16.19 -1.39
CA ASN A 40 12.07 -17.56 -0.97
C ASN A 40 10.83 -18.47 -0.98
N SER A 41 10.17 -18.54 -2.12
CA SER A 41 9.04 -19.46 -2.33
C SER A 41 9.45 -20.92 -2.17
N THR A 42 8.54 -21.71 -1.63
CA THR A 42 8.69 -23.18 -1.44
C THR A 42 7.77 -23.97 -2.36
N ASP A 43 6.90 -23.29 -3.10
CA ASP A 43 6.07 -23.88 -4.15
C ASP A 43 6.83 -23.98 -5.48
N ASP A 44 6.16 -24.39 -6.54
CA ASP A 44 6.74 -24.56 -7.87
C ASP A 44 6.79 -23.24 -8.70
N SER A 45 6.58 -22.07 -8.09
CA SER A 45 6.63 -20.76 -8.76
C SER A 45 7.85 -20.56 -9.64
N LEU A 46 9.05 -20.85 -9.09
CA LEU A 46 10.31 -20.63 -9.79
C LEU A 46 10.52 -21.64 -10.94
N VAL A 47 10.05 -22.87 -10.78
CA VAL A 47 10.11 -23.89 -11.84
C VAL A 47 9.22 -23.47 -13.00
N TRP A 48 8.01 -23.04 -12.69
CA TRP A 48 7.05 -22.58 -13.69
C TRP A 48 7.53 -21.33 -14.45
N LEU A 49 8.08 -20.35 -13.74
CA LEU A 49 8.65 -19.15 -14.36
C LEU A 49 9.76 -19.51 -15.35
N ARG A 50 10.66 -20.40 -14.97
CA ARG A 50 11.76 -20.83 -15.84
C ARG A 50 11.28 -21.49 -17.12
N ILE A 51 10.18 -22.24 -17.06
CA ILE A 51 9.61 -22.95 -18.23
C ILE A 51 8.83 -22.00 -19.14
N ASN A 52 8.00 -21.13 -18.56
CA ASN A 52 7.03 -20.32 -19.32
C ASN A 52 7.55 -18.91 -19.66
N TYR A 53 8.48 -18.38 -18.86
CA TYR A 53 9.03 -17.03 -18.99
C TYR A 53 10.53 -17.00 -18.71
N PRO A 54 11.35 -17.74 -19.51
CA PRO A 54 12.79 -17.89 -19.28
C PRO A 54 13.58 -16.57 -19.33
N ASP A 55 13.07 -15.57 -20.06
CA ASP A 55 13.71 -14.27 -20.25
C ASP A 55 13.38 -13.25 -19.14
N ILE A 56 12.41 -13.56 -18.26
CA ILE A 56 12.09 -12.67 -17.15
C ILE A 56 13.20 -12.73 -16.09
N LYS A 57 13.71 -11.56 -15.71
CA LYS A 57 14.67 -11.43 -14.62
C LYS A 57 14.03 -11.86 -13.30
N VAL A 58 14.64 -12.85 -12.64
CA VAL A 58 14.23 -13.33 -11.32
C VAL A 58 15.30 -12.99 -10.28
N ILE A 59 14.93 -12.27 -9.24
CA ILE A 59 15.77 -11.99 -8.07
C ILE A 59 15.31 -12.90 -6.95
N LYS A 60 16.11 -13.90 -6.60
CA LYS A 60 15.79 -14.85 -5.52
C LYS A 60 16.38 -14.36 -4.21
N LEU A 61 15.55 -14.17 -3.19
CA LEU A 61 15.96 -13.86 -1.83
C LEU A 61 16.21 -15.17 -1.04
N ASP A 62 17.01 -15.07 0.01
CA ASP A 62 17.45 -16.21 0.84
C ASP A 62 16.41 -16.67 1.88
N LYS A 63 15.43 -15.79 2.22
CA LYS A 63 14.30 -16.12 3.10
C LYS A 63 13.11 -15.18 2.82
N ASN A 64 11.96 -15.48 3.41
CA ASN A 64 10.80 -14.59 3.38
C ASN A 64 11.01 -13.41 4.35
N TYR A 65 11.19 -12.21 3.80
CA TYR A 65 11.36 -10.96 4.52
C TYR A 65 10.06 -10.16 4.69
N GLY A 66 8.91 -10.75 4.36
CA GLY A 66 7.64 -10.03 4.26
C GLY A 66 7.61 -9.08 3.05
N PHE A 67 6.59 -8.27 2.98
CA PHE A 67 6.42 -7.30 1.89
C PHE A 67 7.51 -6.20 1.94
N ALA A 68 7.64 -5.53 3.07
CA ALA A 68 8.58 -4.42 3.25
C ALA A 68 10.03 -4.83 3.01
N GLY A 69 10.49 -5.88 3.69
CA GLY A 69 11.87 -6.34 3.57
C GLY A 69 12.17 -7.00 2.24
N GLY A 70 11.18 -7.66 1.62
CA GLY A 70 11.29 -8.28 0.30
C GLY A 70 11.58 -7.23 -0.78
N TYR A 71 10.75 -6.20 -0.87
CA TYR A 71 10.98 -5.11 -1.82
C TYR A 71 12.28 -4.36 -1.54
N ASN A 72 12.57 -4.00 -0.29
CA ASN A 72 13.81 -3.28 0.03
C ASN A 72 15.06 -4.02 -0.45
N ARG A 73 15.07 -5.35 -0.37
CA ARG A 73 16.22 -6.16 -0.82
C ARG A 73 16.25 -6.30 -2.33
N ALA A 74 15.12 -6.63 -2.93
CA ALA A 74 15.04 -6.81 -4.38
C ALA A 74 15.43 -5.54 -5.15
N LEU A 75 14.93 -4.38 -4.72
CA LEU A 75 15.16 -3.09 -5.38
C LEU A 75 16.64 -2.65 -5.36
N LYS A 76 17.47 -3.18 -4.46
CA LYS A 76 18.93 -2.93 -4.47
C LYS A 76 19.64 -3.57 -5.68
N HIS A 77 19.01 -4.53 -6.35
CA HIS A 77 19.53 -5.24 -7.51
C HIS A 77 18.91 -4.76 -8.84
N ILE A 78 18.15 -3.66 -8.79
CA ILE A 78 17.45 -3.09 -9.93
C ILE A 78 17.90 -1.65 -10.12
N ASP A 79 18.37 -1.36 -11.32
CA ASP A 79 18.83 -0.03 -11.70
C ASP A 79 17.89 0.56 -12.75
N SER A 80 16.98 1.43 -12.30
CA SER A 80 15.96 2.09 -13.11
C SER A 80 15.63 3.46 -12.52
N ASP A 81 15.10 4.37 -13.35
CA ASP A 81 14.65 5.69 -12.87
C ASP A 81 13.40 5.57 -12.00
N TYR A 82 12.51 4.64 -12.37
CA TYR A 82 11.24 4.42 -11.73
C TYR A 82 11.03 2.94 -11.38
N TYR A 83 10.43 2.69 -10.24
CA TYR A 83 9.92 1.38 -9.84
C TYR A 83 8.40 1.39 -9.87
N LEU A 84 7.79 0.41 -10.52
CA LEU A 84 6.37 0.13 -10.41
C LEU A 84 6.21 -1.16 -9.59
N LEU A 85 5.92 -0.99 -8.30
CA LEU A 85 5.68 -2.11 -7.40
C LEU A 85 4.27 -2.64 -7.70
N LEU A 86 4.18 -3.94 -8.00
CA LEU A 86 2.95 -4.58 -8.44
C LEU A 86 2.73 -5.88 -7.68
N ASN A 87 1.52 -6.08 -7.14
CA ASN A 87 1.16 -7.37 -6.55
C ASN A 87 1.02 -8.45 -7.64
N SER A 88 1.26 -9.69 -7.27
CA SER A 88 1.15 -10.85 -8.17
C SER A 88 -0.29 -11.20 -8.58
N ASP A 89 -1.31 -10.59 -7.94
CA ASP A 89 -2.74 -10.78 -8.18
C ASP A 89 -3.40 -9.57 -8.87
N VAL A 90 -2.63 -8.83 -9.67
CA VAL A 90 -3.08 -7.68 -10.44
C VAL A 90 -3.08 -8.01 -11.93
N GLU A 91 -4.20 -7.76 -12.60
CA GLU A 91 -4.36 -7.77 -14.05
C GLU A 91 -4.22 -6.36 -14.60
N VAL A 92 -3.50 -6.22 -15.71
CA VAL A 92 -3.23 -4.94 -16.36
C VAL A 92 -3.71 -4.94 -17.81
N THR A 93 -3.87 -3.75 -18.39
CA THR A 93 -4.36 -3.54 -19.77
C THR A 93 -3.35 -2.77 -20.60
N ALA A 94 -3.54 -2.72 -21.91
CA ALA A 94 -2.69 -1.95 -22.81
C ALA A 94 -2.58 -0.49 -22.35
N GLY A 95 -1.35 0.05 -22.35
CA GLY A 95 -1.11 1.45 -21.99
C GLY A 95 -1.20 1.80 -20.51
N TRP A 96 -1.21 0.81 -19.61
CA TRP A 96 -1.46 1.01 -18.19
C TRP A 96 -0.36 1.77 -17.42
N TRP A 97 0.90 1.62 -17.81
CA TRP A 97 2.02 2.21 -17.06
C TRP A 97 2.46 3.58 -17.61
N GLN A 98 2.24 3.85 -18.90
CA GLN A 98 2.70 5.08 -19.55
C GLN A 98 2.19 6.36 -18.87
N PRO A 99 0.87 6.49 -18.53
CA PRO A 99 0.37 7.69 -17.86
C PRO A 99 1.03 7.96 -16.50
N LEU A 100 1.45 6.90 -15.79
CA LEU A 100 2.13 7.05 -14.50
C LEU A 100 3.53 7.66 -14.68
N VAL A 101 4.27 7.19 -15.67
CA VAL A 101 5.60 7.72 -16.01
C VAL A 101 5.51 9.13 -16.57
N GLU A 102 4.51 9.43 -17.40
CA GLU A 102 4.27 10.79 -17.92
C GLU A 102 4.10 11.82 -16.79
N VAL A 103 3.36 11.47 -15.72
CA VAL A 103 3.20 12.36 -14.55
C VAL A 103 4.54 12.55 -13.85
N LEU A 104 5.30 11.48 -13.60
CA LEU A 104 6.62 11.58 -12.97
C LEU A 104 7.59 12.43 -13.81
N ASP A 105 7.55 12.33 -15.12
CA ASP A 105 8.41 13.13 -16.00
C ASP A 105 8.07 14.61 -15.99
N ARG A 106 6.76 14.90 -16.02
CA ARG A 106 6.26 16.27 -16.09
C ARG A 106 6.38 17.02 -14.75
N GLU A 107 6.18 16.30 -13.63
CA GLU A 107 6.07 16.89 -12.29
C GLU A 107 7.23 16.41 -11.40
N SER A 108 8.31 17.19 -11.36
CA SER A 108 9.55 16.83 -10.66
C SER A 108 9.41 16.73 -9.13
N ASP A 109 8.34 17.30 -8.55
CA ASP A 109 8.01 17.26 -7.13
C ASP A 109 7.11 16.08 -6.74
N VAL A 110 6.64 15.29 -7.71
CA VAL A 110 5.87 14.05 -7.48
C VAL A 110 6.83 12.88 -7.27
N ALA A 111 6.69 12.18 -6.13
CA ALA A 111 7.47 10.98 -5.82
C ALA A 111 6.78 9.68 -6.17
N VAL A 112 5.44 9.64 -6.07
CA VAL A 112 4.64 8.44 -6.30
C VAL A 112 3.40 8.78 -7.11
N VAL A 113 3.07 7.92 -8.07
CA VAL A 113 1.83 7.96 -8.84
C VAL A 113 1.10 6.63 -8.71
N ALA A 114 -0.17 6.69 -8.31
CA ALA A 114 -1.07 5.55 -8.21
C ALA A 114 -1.91 5.40 -9.47
N PRO A 115 -2.13 4.20 -10.00
CA PRO A 115 -3.23 3.96 -10.93
C PRO A 115 -4.56 3.96 -10.21
N LYS A 116 -5.67 4.00 -10.95
CA LYS A 116 -6.99 3.61 -10.47
C LYS A 116 -7.04 2.10 -10.30
N LEU A 117 -7.48 1.62 -9.14
CA LEU A 117 -7.66 0.19 -8.87
C LEU A 117 -9.15 -0.17 -8.91
N ARG A 118 -9.47 -1.14 -9.76
CA ARG A 118 -10.81 -1.76 -9.85
C ARG A 118 -10.73 -3.22 -9.39
N SER A 119 -11.87 -3.76 -8.98
CA SER A 119 -11.95 -5.16 -8.56
C SER A 119 -11.78 -6.09 -9.76
N ALA A 120 -10.91 -7.10 -9.65
CA ALA A 120 -10.77 -8.15 -10.67
C ALA A 120 -11.96 -9.13 -10.67
N THR A 121 -12.75 -9.18 -9.58
CA THR A 121 -13.95 -10.05 -9.49
C THR A 121 -15.23 -9.35 -9.95
N ASP A 122 -15.30 -8.03 -9.79
CA ASP A 122 -16.38 -7.19 -10.32
C ASP A 122 -15.79 -5.90 -10.89
N PRO A 123 -15.41 -5.89 -12.17
CA PRO A 123 -14.77 -4.75 -12.82
C PRO A 123 -15.58 -3.46 -12.85
N ALA A 124 -16.83 -3.47 -12.45
CA ALA A 124 -17.65 -2.27 -12.30
C ALA A 124 -17.46 -1.58 -10.95
N MET A 125 -16.79 -2.23 -9.99
CA MET A 125 -16.58 -1.70 -8.64
C MET A 125 -15.13 -1.24 -8.48
N PHE A 126 -14.94 -0.22 -7.63
CA PHE A 126 -13.60 0.08 -7.15
C PHE A 126 -13.01 -1.08 -6.34
N GLU A 127 -11.70 -1.16 -6.25
CA GLU A 127 -11.03 -2.12 -5.40
C GLU A 127 -10.93 -1.58 -3.96
N TYR A 128 -11.03 -2.49 -2.99
CA TYR A 128 -11.09 -2.15 -1.56
C TYR A 128 -9.82 -1.43 -1.04
N ALA A 129 -8.64 -1.86 -1.46
CA ALA A 129 -7.37 -1.44 -0.89
C ALA A 129 -6.65 -0.32 -1.64
N GLY A 130 -7.36 0.51 -2.41
CA GLY A 130 -6.71 1.59 -3.15
C GLY A 130 -7.69 2.47 -3.92
N ALA A 131 -8.68 1.85 -4.56
CA ALA A 131 -9.69 2.56 -5.36
C ALA A 131 -9.07 3.62 -6.29
N SER A 132 -9.53 4.87 -6.26
CA SER A 132 -8.95 5.99 -7.00
C SER A 132 -8.13 6.93 -6.09
N GLY A 133 -7.20 6.32 -5.31
CA GLY A 133 -6.30 7.03 -4.39
C GLY A 133 -6.74 7.04 -2.93
N GLY A 134 -5.76 6.92 -2.06
CA GLY A 134 -5.93 6.79 -0.62
C GLY A 134 -5.83 8.10 0.15
N PHE A 135 -6.59 8.18 1.23
CA PHE A 135 -6.63 9.25 2.22
C PHE A 135 -6.51 8.64 3.62
N ILE A 136 -6.28 9.47 4.62
CA ILE A 136 -6.24 9.04 6.01
C ILE A 136 -7.01 10.04 6.86
N ASP A 137 -7.70 9.59 7.90
CA ASP A 137 -8.35 10.50 8.83
C ASP A 137 -7.39 10.95 9.94
N PHE A 138 -7.86 11.90 10.76
CA PHE A 138 -7.07 12.45 11.87
C PHE A 138 -6.62 11.39 12.89
N LEU A 139 -7.37 10.30 13.05
CA LEU A 139 -7.05 9.19 13.96
C LEU A 139 -6.22 8.09 13.28
N GLY A 140 -5.89 8.24 12.01
CA GLY A 140 -5.06 7.31 11.27
C GLY A 140 -5.81 6.18 10.57
N TYR A 141 -7.12 6.25 10.44
CA TYR A 141 -7.88 5.25 9.69
C TYR A 141 -7.81 5.53 8.19
N PRO A 142 -7.26 4.61 7.37
CA PRO A 142 -7.16 4.80 5.93
C PRO A 142 -8.51 4.56 5.25
N PHE A 143 -8.81 5.41 4.26
CA PHE A 143 -9.95 5.28 3.36
C PHE A 143 -9.54 5.71 1.96
N CYS A 144 -10.40 5.50 0.97
CA CYS A 144 -10.06 5.77 -0.43
C CYS A 144 -11.17 6.55 -1.12
N ARG A 145 -10.81 7.19 -2.18
CA ARG A 145 -11.71 7.80 -3.15
C ARG A 145 -12.37 6.69 -3.97
N GLY A 146 -13.54 6.25 -3.54
CA GLY A 146 -14.29 5.06 -4.01
C GLY A 146 -14.51 4.01 -2.92
N ARG A 147 -14.00 4.23 -1.66
CA ARG A 147 -14.25 3.30 -0.56
C ARG A 147 -14.17 3.98 0.81
N ILE A 148 -15.22 3.85 1.61
CA ILE A 148 -15.27 4.28 3.02
C ILE A 148 -15.53 3.06 3.90
N LEU A 149 -14.54 2.64 4.69
CA LEU A 149 -14.57 1.42 5.49
C LEU A 149 -15.00 0.21 4.62
N SER A 150 -16.14 -0.40 4.91
CA SER A 150 -16.66 -1.55 4.13
C SER A 150 -17.53 -1.14 2.93
N ALA A 151 -17.90 0.13 2.80
CA ALA A 151 -18.67 0.60 1.65
C ALA A 151 -17.75 0.90 0.46
N VAL A 152 -17.87 0.10 -0.59
CA VAL A 152 -17.16 0.27 -1.85
C VAL A 152 -18.13 0.82 -2.89
N GLU A 153 -17.69 1.83 -3.64
CA GLU A 153 -18.51 2.48 -4.66
C GLU A 153 -18.36 1.77 -6.01
N ARG A 154 -19.40 1.92 -6.86
CA ARG A 154 -19.31 1.59 -8.28
C ARG A 154 -18.52 2.68 -9.00
N ASP A 155 -17.66 2.29 -9.94
CA ASP A 155 -16.92 3.24 -10.79
C ASP A 155 -17.80 3.69 -11.95
N GLU A 156 -18.28 4.91 -11.85
CA GLU A 156 -19.10 5.60 -12.88
C GLU A 156 -18.33 6.78 -13.49
N GLY A 157 -17.00 6.78 -13.39
CA GLY A 157 -16.15 7.88 -13.85
C GLY A 157 -16.10 9.08 -12.90
N GLN A 158 -16.72 8.98 -11.72
CA GLN A 158 -16.82 10.07 -10.75
C GLN A 158 -15.46 10.50 -10.15
N TYR A 159 -14.41 9.70 -10.35
CA TYR A 159 -13.05 9.93 -9.83
C TYR A 159 -11.98 9.79 -10.93
N ASP A 160 -12.26 10.28 -12.14
CA ASP A 160 -11.36 10.22 -13.29
C ASP A 160 -10.44 11.45 -13.42
N ASP A 161 -10.43 12.33 -12.43
CA ASP A 161 -9.49 13.44 -12.33
C ASP A 161 -8.19 13.03 -11.63
N SER A 162 -7.06 13.42 -12.21
CA SER A 162 -5.75 13.33 -11.56
C SER A 162 -5.67 14.33 -10.41
N ARG A 163 -5.19 13.89 -9.22
CA ARG A 163 -5.09 14.75 -8.04
C ARG A 163 -4.12 14.27 -6.98
N ASP A 164 -3.76 15.18 -6.07
CA ASP A 164 -3.00 14.83 -4.87
C ASP A 164 -3.80 13.91 -3.95
N ILE A 165 -3.13 12.88 -3.44
CA ILE A 165 -3.65 11.90 -2.49
C ILE A 165 -2.71 11.76 -1.29
N PHE A 166 -3.13 11.07 -0.24
CA PHE A 166 -2.25 10.80 0.89
C PHE A 166 -1.36 9.58 0.64
N TRP A 167 -1.90 8.51 0.04
CA TRP A 167 -1.18 7.27 -0.21
C TRP A 167 -1.69 6.54 -1.47
N ALA A 168 -0.76 5.89 -2.14
CA ALA A 168 -0.99 4.91 -3.20
C ALA A 168 -0.92 3.50 -2.60
N SER A 169 -1.77 2.59 -3.07
CA SER A 169 -1.78 1.21 -2.63
C SER A 169 -0.51 0.46 -3.00
N GLY A 170 -0.01 -0.39 -2.09
CA GLY A 170 1.06 -1.33 -2.40
C GLY A 170 0.69 -2.39 -3.47
N ALA A 171 -0.60 -2.50 -3.82
CA ALA A 171 -1.03 -3.38 -4.92
C ALA A 171 -0.50 -2.90 -6.29
N ALA A 172 -0.42 -1.56 -6.50
CA ALA A 172 0.20 -0.97 -7.67
C ALA A 172 0.61 0.47 -7.35
N MET A 173 1.91 0.76 -7.31
CA MET A 173 2.43 2.11 -7.13
C MET A 173 3.70 2.34 -7.94
N CYS A 174 3.70 3.41 -8.73
CA CYS A 174 4.87 3.85 -9.49
C CYS A 174 5.61 4.92 -8.70
N CYS A 175 6.90 4.74 -8.42
CA CYS A 175 7.67 5.67 -7.61
C CYS A 175 9.06 5.98 -8.19
N ARG A 176 9.61 7.17 -7.87
CA ARG A 176 10.99 7.51 -8.17
C ARG A 176 11.93 6.63 -7.35
N ALA A 177 12.81 5.89 -8.02
CA ALA A 177 13.82 5.04 -7.40
C ALA A 177 14.72 5.85 -6.44
N SER A 178 15.18 7.02 -6.87
CA SER A 178 16.04 7.90 -6.07
C SER A 178 15.38 8.34 -4.75
N VAL A 179 14.08 8.67 -4.77
CA VAL A 179 13.32 9.07 -3.57
C VAL A 179 13.08 7.89 -2.64
N PHE A 180 12.72 6.72 -3.21
CA PHE A 180 12.56 5.49 -2.44
C PHE A 180 13.82 5.17 -1.62
N HIS A 181 14.99 5.17 -2.28
CA HIS A 181 16.26 4.88 -1.62
C HIS A 181 16.72 5.98 -0.66
N ALA A 182 16.56 7.26 -1.02
CA ALA A 182 16.95 8.39 -0.17
C ALA A 182 16.21 8.41 1.17
N LEU A 183 14.98 7.90 1.22
CA LEU A 183 14.19 7.79 2.44
C LEU A 183 14.30 6.41 3.13
N GLY A 184 15.22 5.56 2.68
CA GLY A 184 15.51 4.25 3.27
C GLY A 184 14.49 3.16 2.96
N GLY A 185 13.61 3.37 1.96
CA GLY A 185 12.59 2.40 1.57
C GLY A 185 11.49 2.20 2.60
N PHE A 186 10.91 1.01 2.61
CA PHE A 186 9.90 0.60 3.58
C PHE A 186 10.51 0.36 4.97
N ASP A 187 9.73 0.57 6.02
CA ASP A 187 10.12 0.18 7.38
C ASP A 187 9.95 -1.33 7.56
N GLU A 188 11.05 -2.07 7.59
CA GLU A 188 11.06 -3.54 7.62
C GLU A 188 10.42 -4.12 8.89
N ASP A 189 10.36 -3.37 10.01
CA ASP A 189 9.68 -3.82 11.23
C ASP A 189 8.18 -4.05 10.99
N PHE A 190 7.62 -3.46 9.93
CA PHE A 190 6.19 -3.64 9.60
C PHE A 190 5.89 -5.02 9.04
N PHE A 191 6.82 -5.64 8.36
CA PHE A 191 6.67 -6.92 7.67
C PHE A 191 5.69 -6.85 6.50
N ALA A 192 4.42 -6.50 6.77
CA ALA A 192 3.36 -6.25 5.80
C ALA A 192 2.26 -5.38 6.41
N HIS A 193 1.53 -4.63 5.58
CA HIS A 193 0.49 -3.64 5.88
C HIS A 193 1.00 -2.36 6.53
N MET A 194 0.55 -1.23 6.00
CA MET A 194 0.87 0.15 6.40
C MET A 194 2.30 0.61 6.04
N GLU A 195 3.18 -0.24 5.54
CA GLU A 195 4.55 0.14 5.13
C GLU A 195 4.54 1.14 3.97
N GLU A 196 3.62 0.96 3.02
CA GLU A 196 3.44 1.86 1.89
C GLU A 196 2.91 3.23 2.34
N ILE A 197 1.96 3.23 3.28
CA ILE A 197 1.39 4.47 3.83
C ILE A 197 2.45 5.21 4.66
N ASP A 198 3.22 4.48 5.47
CA ASP A 198 4.32 5.03 6.25
C ASP A 198 5.40 5.69 5.38
N LEU A 199 5.84 5.00 4.33
CA LEU A 199 6.84 5.54 3.40
C LEU A 199 6.32 6.82 2.74
N GLN A 200 5.10 6.80 2.23
CA GLN A 200 4.52 7.93 1.52
C GLN A 200 4.22 9.11 2.47
N TRP A 201 3.89 8.84 3.74
CA TRP A 201 3.82 9.90 4.74
C TRP A 201 5.20 10.56 4.96
N ARG A 202 6.28 9.76 5.05
CA ARG A 202 7.65 10.28 5.13
C ARG A 202 8.06 11.07 3.89
N MET A 203 7.64 10.63 2.70
CA MET A 203 7.84 11.36 1.45
C MET A 203 7.17 12.74 1.52
N GLN A 204 5.90 12.81 1.92
CA GLN A 204 5.18 14.08 2.02
C GLN A 204 5.80 15.01 3.07
N LEU A 205 6.20 14.49 4.25
CA LEU A 205 6.91 15.28 5.27
C LEU A 205 8.23 15.86 4.76
N SER A 206 8.84 15.25 3.76
CA SER A 206 10.06 15.70 3.08
C SER A 206 9.79 16.61 1.86
N GLY A 207 8.53 16.92 1.57
CA GLY A 207 8.12 17.86 0.51
C GLY A 207 7.64 17.22 -0.79
N TRP A 208 7.63 15.90 -0.89
CA TRP A 208 7.17 15.20 -2.09
C TRP A 208 5.65 15.10 -2.14
N ARG A 209 5.10 15.07 -3.37
CA ARG A 209 3.68 14.84 -3.64
C ARG A 209 3.43 13.38 -4.02
N ILE A 210 2.24 12.91 -3.69
CA ILE A 210 1.69 11.62 -4.09
C ILE A 210 0.44 11.91 -4.93
N VAL A 211 0.31 11.33 -6.10
CA VAL A 211 -0.75 11.63 -7.06
C VAL A 211 -1.45 10.34 -7.50
N VAL A 212 -2.74 10.41 -7.76
CA VAL A 212 -3.46 9.37 -8.52
C VAL A 212 -3.65 9.83 -9.96
N GLU A 213 -3.40 8.92 -10.93
CA GLU A 213 -3.58 9.16 -12.36
C GLU A 213 -4.55 8.10 -12.93
N PRO A 214 -5.85 8.42 -13.01
CA PRO A 214 -6.89 7.46 -13.41
C PRO A 214 -6.86 7.00 -14.87
N ARG A 215 -6.10 7.67 -15.76
CA ARG A 215 -5.86 7.16 -17.12
C ARG A 215 -5.12 5.82 -17.10
N SER A 216 -4.40 5.55 -16.03
CA SER A 216 -3.90 4.22 -15.69
C SER A 216 -4.92 3.49 -14.83
N THR A 217 -5.43 2.38 -15.31
CA THR A 217 -6.37 1.52 -14.56
C THR A 217 -5.85 0.10 -14.53
N VAL A 218 -5.91 -0.52 -13.34
CA VAL A 218 -5.54 -1.93 -13.13
C VAL A 218 -6.61 -2.64 -12.32
N TYR A 219 -6.67 -3.98 -12.42
CA TYR A 219 -7.66 -4.81 -11.76
C TYR A 219 -6.99 -5.70 -10.72
N HIS A 220 -7.35 -5.55 -9.46
CA HIS A 220 -6.74 -6.25 -8.34
C HIS A 220 -7.74 -7.26 -7.74
N LEU A 221 -7.30 -8.50 -7.51
CA LEU A 221 -8.14 -9.52 -6.89
C LEU A 221 -8.44 -9.19 -5.43
N GLY A 222 -7.45 -8.68 -4.72
CA GLY A 222 -7.54 -8.33 -3.31
C GLY A 222 -7.62 -9.54 -2.38
N GLY A 223 -6.94 -9.45 -1.23
CA GLY A 223 -6.96 -10.51 -0.22
C GLY A 223 -6.14 -11.76 -0.54
N GLY A 224 -5.49 -11.83 -1.71
CA GLY A 224 -4.71 -12.98 -2.13
C GLY A 224 -3.47 -13.24 -1.26
N THR A 225 -2.79 -12.18 -0.83
CA THR A 225 -1.51 -12.31 -0.10
C THR A 225 -1.68 -12.63 1.39
N LEU A 226 -2.66 -12.02 2.06
CA LEU A 226 -2.97 -12.29 3.47
C LEU A 226 -4.50 -12.32 3.65
N PRO A 227 -5.11 -13.50 3.74
CA PRO A 227 -6.54 -13.61 3.97
C PRO A 227 -6.96 -13.01 5.32
N PRO A 228 -8.25 -12.70 5.52
CA PRO A 228 -8.76 -12.20 6.80
C PRO A 228 -8.35 -13.12 7.95
N SER A 229 -7.44 -12.66 8.82
CA SER A 229 -6.87 -13.45 9.89
C SER A 229 -6.56 -12.58 11.12
N SER A 230 -6.34 -13.19 12.27
CA SER A 230 -5.86 -12.49 13.46
C SER A 230 -4.50 -11.83 13.26
N MET A 231 -3.64 -12.43 12.41
CA MET A 231 -2.36 -11.83 12.04
C MET A 231 -2.55 -10.52 11.27
N LYS A 232 -3.49 -10.47 10.33
CA LYS A 232 -3.82 -9.24 9.58
C LYS A 232 -4.34 -8.15 10.53
N VAL A 233 -5.22 -8.48 11.49
CA VAL A 233 -5.70 -7.55 12.51
C VAL A 233 -4.54 -7.02 13.35
N PHE A 234 -3.67 -7.92 13.83
CA PHE A 234 -2.48 -7.57 14.61
C PHE A 234 -1.57 -6.60 13.85
N LEU A 235 -1.20 -6.93 12.60
CA LEU A 235 -0.31 -6.11 11.81
C LEU A 235 -0.91 -4.74 11.51
N ASN A 236 -2.18 -4.68 11.13
CA ASN A 236 -2.86 -3.42 10.85
C ASN A 236 -2.86 -2.49 12.07
N HIS A 237 -3.22 -2.97 13.26
CA HIS A 237 -3.23 -2.13 14.46
C HIS A 237 -1.82 -1.72 14.90
N ARG A 238 -0.89 -2.68 15.02
CA ARG A 238 0.47 -2.43 15.45
C ARG A 238 1.18 -1.42 14.53
N ASN A 239 1.12 -1.67 13.24
CA ASN A 239 1.82 -0.85 12.24
C ASN A 239 1.18 0.53 12.11
N ASN A 240 -0.15 0.62 12.18
CA ASN A 240 -0.86 1.90 12.18
C ASN A 240 -0.46 2.76 13.38
N LEU A 241 -0.43 2.20 14.60
CA LEU A 241 0.03 2.91 15.80
C LEU A 241 1.50 3.34 15.67
N ALA A 242 2.37 2.47 15.14
CA ALA A 242 3.78 2.77 14.92
C ALA A 242 3.97 3.91 13.90
N MET A 243 3.24 3.86 12.77
CA MET A 243 3.23 4.91 11.75
C MET A 243 2.76 6.25 12.32
N LEU A 244 1.64 6.27 13.06
CA LEU A 244 1.13 7.47 13.72
C LEU A 244 2.14 8.03 14.71
N TYR A 245 2.75 7.21 15.54
CA TYR A 245 3.77 7.66 16.48
C TYR A 245 4.96 8.30 15.76
N LYS A 246 5.43 7.70 14.66
CA LYS A 246 6.55 8.22 13.88
C LYS A 246 6.19 9.50 13.14
N CYS A 247 5.06 9.53 12.44
CA CYS A 247 4.77 10.54 11.42
C CYS A 247 3.84 11.66 11.88
N ALA A 248 2.92 11.42 12.81
CA ALA A 248 1.91 12.40 13.22
C ALA A 248 2.49 13.61 14.00
N THR A 249 1.76 14.72 13.97
CA THR A 249 2.06 15.93 14.75
C THR A 249 1.93 15.66 16.27
N PRO A 250 2.50 16.49 17.14
CA PRO A 250 2.35 16.33 18.59
C PRO A 250 0.88 16.27 19.04
N TRP A 251 0.04 17.18 18.54
CA TRP A 251 -1.38 17.22 18.88
C TRP A 251 -2.15 16.01 18.37
N GLN A 252 -1.86 15.55 17.16
CA GLN A 252 -2.47 14.35 16.61
C GLN A 252 -2.08 13.12 17.43
N ARG A 253 -0.81 12.99 17.85
CA ARG A 253 -0.35 11.91 18.72
C ARG A 253 -1.05 11.91 20.08
N LEU A 254 -1.26 13.09 20.68
CA LEU A 254 -1.99 13.21 21.94
C LEU A 254 -3.43 12.74 21.75
N ALA A 255 -4.12 13.20 20.71
CA ALA A 255 -5.48 12.75 20.41
C ALA A 255 -5.55 11.23 20.18
N VAL A 256 -4.60 10.66 19.41
CA VAL A 256 -4.50 9.21 19.18
C VAL A 256 -4.27 8.46 20.49
N ALA A 257 -3.37 8.93 21.36
CA ALA A 257 -3.10 8.28 22.64
C ALA A 257 -4.32 8.24 23.58
N VAL A 258 -5.23 9.22 23.47
CA VAL A 258 -6.45 9.28 24.28
C VAL A 258 -7.61 8.51 23.60
N ILE A 259 -7.82 8.69 22.30
CA ILE A 259 -9.04 8.21 21.64
C ILE A 259 -8.89 6.76 21.15
N ARG A 260 -7.73 6.39 20.58
CA ARG A 260 -7.55 5.05 19.98
C ARG A 260 -7.68 3.89 20.96
N PRO A 261 -7.24 3.96 22.24
CA PRO A 261 -7.51 2.89 23.18
C PRO A 261 -9.00 2.57 23.33
N PHE A 262 -9.85 3.59 23.32
CA PHE A 262 -11.31 3.41 23.35
C PHE A 262 -11.84 2.82 22.04
N ALA A 263 -11.46 3.40 20.91
CA ALA A 263 -11.94 2.94 19.60
C ALA A 263 -11.53 1.49 19.33
N ASP A 264 -10.27 1.16 19.56
CA ASP A 264 -9.73 -0.19 19.39
C ASP A 264 -10.32 -1.16 20.43
N GLY A 265 -10.64 -0.68 21.65
CA GLY A 265 -11.36 -1.44 22.67
C GLY A 265 -12.79 -1.78 22.26
N VAL A 266 -13.51 -0.83 21.65
CA VAL A 266 -14.86 -1.09 21.10
C VAL A 266 -14.79 -2.11 19.96
N GLU A 267 -13.80 -2.03 19.08
CA GLU A 267 -13.60 -3.03 18.03
C GLU A 267 -13.28 -4.41 18.61
N ALA A 268 -12.41 -4.49 19.63
CA ALA A 268 -12.10 -5.74 20.31
C ALA A 268 -13.34 -6.35 20.98
N LEU A 269 -14.17 -5.53 21.61
CA LEU A 269 -15.46 -5.97 22.18
C LEU A 269 -16.40 -6.50 21.07
N GLY A 270 -16.47 -5.83 19.93
CA GLY A 270 -17.22 -6.30 18.78
C GLY A 270 -16.77 -7.68 18.30
N TYR A 271 -15.46 -7.94 18.27
CA TYR A 271 -14.94 -9.28 17.96
C TYR A 271 -15.31 -10.32 19.02
N LEU A 272 -15.33 -9.96 20.31
CA LEU A 272 -15.78 -10.89 21.37
C LEU A 272 -17.26 -11.24 21.22
N LEU A 273 -18.11 -10.23 20.98
CA LEU A 273 -19.55 -10.42 20.80
C LEU A 273 -19.89 -11.24 19.54
N THR A 274 -19.03 -11.20 18.52
CA THR A 274 -19.16 -11.99 17.28
C THR A 274 -18.40 -13.32 17.31
N LEU A 275 -17.99 -13.78 18.51
CA LEU A 275 -17.29 -15.05 18.74
C LEU A 275 -15.94 -15.19 18.01
N HIS A 276 -15.19 -14.08 17.87
CA HIS A 276 -13.85 -14.04 17.30
C HIS A 276 -12.78 -13.61 18.32
N PRO A 277 -12.61 -14.30 19.48
CA PRO A 277 -11.74 -13.85 20.56
C PRO A 277 -10.26 -13.74 20.13
N HIS A 278 -9.82 -14.55 19.16
CA HIS A 278 -8.47 -14.48 18.61
C HIS A 278 -8.17 -13.14 17.88
N LYS A 279 -9.19 -12.48 17.30
CA LYS A 279 -9.04 -11.14 16.69
C LYS A 279 -9.01 -10.06 17.78
N ALA A 280 -9.85 -10.17 18.81
CA ALA A 280 -9.78 -9.27 19.97
C ALA A 280 -8.40 -9.33 20.64
N TRP A 281 -7.88 -10.54 20.86
CA TRP A 281 -6.53 -10.73 21.39
C TRP A 281 -5.43 -10.15 20.50
N ALA A 282 -5.60 -10.21 19.18
CA ALA A 282 -4.67 -9.61 18.23
C ALA A 282 -4.54 -8.09 18.44
N ILE A 283 -5.64 -7.37 18.74
CA ILE A 283 -5.62 -5.94 19.05
C ILE A 283 -4.82 -5.68 20.34
N VAL A 284 -5.07 -6.45 21.41
CA VAL A 284 -4.34 -6.33 22.69
C VAL A 284 -2.83 -6.56 22.46
N ARG A 285 -2.47 -7.60 21.72
CA ARG A 285 -1.08 -7.88 21.37
C ARG A 285 -0.44 -6.74 20.55
N ALA A 286 -1.20 -6.12 19.64
CA ALA A 286 -0.73 -5.01 18.83
C ALA A 286 -0.34 -3.81 19.70
N TRP A 287 -1.17 -3.46 20.68
CA TRP A 287 -0.86 -2.42 21.66
C TRP A 287 0.36 -2.78 22.53
N GLY A 288 0.43 -4.02 23.01
CA GLY A 288 1.59 -4.49 23.79
C GLY A 288 2.90 -4.37 23.00
N GLN A 289 2.90 -4.84 21.76
CA GLN A 289 4.09 -4.74 20.88
C GLN A 289 4.45 -3.28 20.55
N PHE A 290 3.47 -2.42 20.29
CA PHE A 290 3.68 -1.00 20.08
C PHE A 290 4.38 -0.34 21.26
N LEU A 291 3.96 -0.65 22.49
CA LEU A 291 4.59 -0.13 23.71
C LEU A 291 6.03 -0.63 23.87
N VAL A 292 6.31 -1.90 23.54
CA VAL A 292 7.67 -2.45 23.52
C VAL A 292 8.56 -1.72 22.53
N TRP A 293 8.01 -1.35 21.36
CA TRP A 293 8.75 -0.64 20.31
C TRP A 293 9.02 0.84 20.58
N HIS A 294 8.46 1.41 21.63
CA HIS A 294 8.50 2.86 21.90
C HIS A 294 9.89 3.48 21.71
N ARG A 295 10.96 2.85 22.22
CA ARG A 295 12.34 3.38 22.11
C ARG A 295 12.84 3.38 20.66
N SER A 296 12.63 2.31 19.93
CA SER A 296 12.99 2.19 18.52
C SER A 296 12.21 3.20 17.67
N LEU A 297 10.91 3.31 17.90
CA LEU A 297 10.05 4.27 17.21
C LEU A 297 10.44 5.72 17.50
N ALA A 298 10.86 6.03 18.74
CA ALA A 298 11.35 7.36 19.09
C ALA A 298 12.63 7.73 18.32
N HIS A 299 13.54 6.78 18.13
CA HIS A 299 14.73 6.97 17.30
C HIS A 299 14.36 7.20 15.83
N LYS A 300 13.52 6.33 15.23
CA LYS A 300 13.03 6.47 13.86
C LYS A 300 12.32 7.81 13.64
N ARG A 301 11.49 8.25 14.62
CA ARG A 301 10.81 9.54 14.56
C ARG A 301 11.79 10.73 14.48
N LYS A 302 12.90 10.71 15.25
CA LYS A 302 13.91 11.77 15.22
C LYS A 302 14.61 11.88 13.87
N ALA A 303 14.76 10.77 13.16
CA ALA A 303 15.39 10.73 11.85
C ALA A 303 14.47 11.26 10.72
N ILE A 304 13.16 11.36 10.93
CA ILE A 304 12.22 11.84 9.91
C ILE A 304 12.32 13.36 9.77
N ARG A 305 12.69 13.83 8.57
CA ARG A 305 12.63 15.26 8.21
C ARG A 305 11.17 15.70 8.13
N ARG A 306 10.89 16.90 8.66
CA ARG A 306 9.54 17.47 8.73
C ARG A 306 9.59 18.91 8.25
N THR A 307 9.75 19.09 6.97
CA THR A 307 9.93 20.41 6.35
C THR A 307 8.67 20.94 5.69
N HIS A 308 7.67 20.06 5.47
CA HIS A 308 6.47 20.40 4.72
C HIS A 308 5.19 19.90 5.42
N SER A 309 4.08 20.53 5.04
CA SER A 309 2.74 20.07 5.41
C SER A 309 2.32 18.88 4.55
N VAL A 310 1.46 18.05 5.10
CA VAL A 310 0.98 16.82 4.48
C VAL A 310 -0.41 17.05 3.88
N ARG A 311 -0.64 16.53 2.68
CA ARG A 311 -1.92 16.57 1.96
C ARG A 311 -2.72 15.29 2.18
N GLY A 312 -4.04 15.34 1.98
CA GLY A 312 -4.91 14.15 2.03
C GLY A 312 -5.24 13.64 3.43
N ILE A 313 -4.99 14.44 4.49
CA ILE A 313 -5.48 14.14 5.84
C ILE A 313 -6.87 14.73 6.02
N TYR A 314 -7.85 13.87 6.27
CA TYR A 314 -9.20 14.26 6.64
C TYR A 314 -9.26 14.63 8.13
N ARG A 315 -9.74 15.84 8.43
CA ARG A 315 -9.65 16.44 9.78
C ARG A 315 -10.63 15.86 10.80
N HIS A 316 -11.60 15.05 10.35
CA HIS A 316 -12.61 14.41 11.21
C HIS A 316 -12.41 12.89 11.24
N SER A 317 -13.23 12.18 12.02
CA SER A 317 -13.21 10.71 12.05
C SER A 317 -14.03 10.13 10.90
N ILE A 318 -13.39 9.31 10.06
CA ILE A 318 -14.08 8.58 8.99
C ILE A 318 -15.02 7.51 9.57
N VAL A 319 -14.66 6.94 10.72
CA VAL A 319 -15.48 5.95 11.41
C VAL A 319 -16.80 6.55 11.88
N LEU A 320 -16.75 7.73 12.53
CA LEU A 320 -17.98 8.41 12.95
C LEU A 320 -18.84 8.80 11.74
N ARG A 321 -18.23 9.34 10.68
CA ARG A 321 -18.97 9.67 9.45
C ARG A 321 -19.65 8.44 8.86
N TYR A 322 -18.98 7.31 8.83
CA TYR A 322 -19.57 6.06 8.37
C TYR A 322 -20.74 5.61 9.25
N LEU A 323 -20.62 5.70 10.59
CA LEU A 323 -21.70 5.37 11.52
C LEU A 323 -22.91 6.28 11.34
N PHE A 324 -22.69 7.56 10.99
CA PHE A 324 -23.76 8.53 10.65
C PHE A 324 -24.23 8.46 9.18
N GLY A 325 -23.93 7.39 8.46
CA GLY A 325 -24.54 7.10 7.17
C GLY A 325 -23.70 7.49 5.93
N ALA A 326 -22.48 8.04 6.08
CA ALA A 326 -21.62 8.29 4.93
C ALA A 326 -21.18 6.97 4.27
N ARG A 327 -21.42 6.83 2.97
CA ARG A 327 -21.08 5.65 2.18
C ARG A 327 -20.28 5.97 0.91
N SER A 328 -20.15 7.24 0.58
CA SER A 328 -19.47 7.73 -0.61
C SER A 328 -18.46 8.82 -0.26
N PHE A 329 -17.31 8.80 -0.93
CA PHE A 329 -16.26 9.82 -0.78
C PHE A 329 -16.73 11.22 -1.19
N LYS A 330 -17.67 11.36 -2.15
CA LYS A 330 -18.24 12.67 -2.55
C LYS A 330 -18.81 13.48 -1.39
N ASN A 331 -19.25 12.81 -0.33
CA ASN A 331 -19.85 13.43 0.84
C ASN A 331 -18.81 13.83 1.91
N MET A 332 -17.50 13.72 1.60
CA MET A 332 -16.43 13.84 2.60
C MET A 332 -15.56 15.09 2.41
N MET A 333 -15.47 15.60 1.18
CA MET A 333 -14.61 16.74 0.81
C MET A 333 -15.41 17.89 0.23
#